data_2c5f7837567b7b59d3938369e54c2ab8
#
_entry.id   2c5f7837567b7b59d3938369e54c2ab8
#
_cell.length_a   1.000
_cell.length_b   1.000
_cell.length_c   1.000
_cell.angle_alpha   90.00
_cell.angle_beta   90.00
_cell.angle_gamma   90.00
#
_symmetry.space_group_name_H-M   'P 1'
#
loop_
_entity.id
_entity.type
_entity.pdbx_description
1 polymer ?
#
loop_
_entity_poly.entity_id
_entity_poly.type
_entity_poly.pdbx_seq_one_letter_code
_entity_poly.pdbx_strand_id
1 'polypeptide(L)'
;MNKKILSLAVLLCCTLVMNAQKLTTIVNYVTGNGNADQNIIYYQPGRLLTWDNFIGNPVEGNDAVALTNAGFGIKLAFRRVENISQLLINVNCNFSKKDSWVRKGNNTPYILNHEQKHFDIAYIHTLLFIQKLKAATLTNGNYAAVIETIYNEAATEMGAMQNQYDAETSNSRLAEEQQLWDKKVSDQLVLIMKK
;
A
#
# COMPACT_ATOMS: atom_id res chain seq x y z
N MET A 1 -28.54 70.63 35.28
CA MET A 1 -27.99 70.37 33.93
C MET A 1 -27.09 69.14 34.01
N ASN A 2 -27.64 67.93 33.71
CA ASN A 2 -26.88 66.68 33.79
C ASN A 2 -26.29 66.37 32.42
N LYS A 3 -24.96 66.37 32.33
CA LYS A 3 -24.22 65.88 31.15
C LYS A 3 -24.09 64.39 31.25
N LYS A 4 -24.80 63.63 30.39
CA LYS A 4 -24.60 62.20 30.15
C LYS A 4 -23.32 62.02 29.28
N ILE A 5 -22.31 61.38 29.87
CA ILE A 5 -21.14 60.94 29.14
C ILE A 5 -21.46 59.61 28.51
N LEU A 6 -21.51 59.56 27.19
CA LEU A 6 -21.73 58.35 26.39
C LEU A 6 -20.36 57.69 26.14
N SER A 7 -20.06 56.61 26.87
CA SER A 7 -18.84 55.81 26.67
C SER A 7 -19.02 54.90 25.45
N LEU A 8 -18.31 55.21 24.35
CA LEU A 8 -18.26 54.38 23.16
C LEU A 8 -17.21 53.31 23.38
N ALA A 9 -17.64 52.06 23.69
CA ALA A 9 -16.76 50.92 23.77
C ALA A 9 -16.48 50.42 22.34
N VAL A 10 -15.27 50.71 21.83
CA VAL A 10 -14.79 50.15 20.56
C VAL A 10 -14.39 48.68 20.81
N LEU A 11 -15.22 47.77 20.37
CA LEU A 11 -14.94 46.33 20.38
C LEU A 11 -13.92 46.01 19.26
N LEU A 12 -12.62 45.96 19.62
CA LEU A 12 -11.56 45.55 18.72
C LEU A 12 -11.68 44.06 18.44
N CYS A 13 -12.38 43.68 17.37
CA CYS A 13 -12.49 42.30 16.92
C CYS A 13 -11.17 41.89 16.26
N CYS A 14 -10.23 41.38 17.05
CA CYS A 14 -9.01 40.75 16.52
C CYS A 14 -9.42 39.45 15.78
N THR A 15 -9.61 39.53 14.50
CA THR A 15 -9.68 38.33 13.65
C THR A 15 -8.30 37.70 13.63
N LEU A 16 -8.10 36.67 14.45
CA LEU A 16 -6.95 35.78 14.34
C LEU A 16 -7.09 35.06 13.02
N VAL A 17 -6.41 35.56 11.98
CA VAL A 17 -6.18 34.81 10.74
C VAL A 17 -5.27 33.64 11.13
N MET A 18 -5.86 32.51 11.49
CA MET A 18 -5.12 31.26 11.62
C MET A 18 -4.60 30.92 10.21
N ASN A 19 -3.36 31.30 9.92
CA ASN A 19 -2.65 30.77 8.76
C ASN A 19 -2.57 29.25 8.96
N ALA A 20 -3.48 28.51 8.36
CA ALA A 20 -3.39 27.07 8.28
C ALA A 20 -2.04 26.74 7.61
N GLN A 21 -1.11 26.23 8.40
CA GLN A 21 0.22 25.91 7.92
C GLN A 21 0.08 24.91 6.78
N LYS A 22 0.48 25.30 5.58
CA LYS A 22 0.33 24.51 4.36
C LYS A 22 1.13 23.22 4.51
N LEU A 23 0.46 22.08 4.45
CA LEU A 23 1.08 20.77 4.37
C LEU A 23 1.36 20.44 2.90
N THR A 24 2.61 20.15 2.58
CA THR A 24 2.99 19.61 1.27
C THR A 24 3.22 18.10 1.43
N THR A 25 2.59 17.30 0.59
CA THR A 25 2.70 15.86 0.63
C THR A 25 3.58 15.36 -0.52
N ILE A 26 4.52 14.47 -0.21
CA ILE A 26 5.37 13.78 -1.17
C ILE A 26 5.17 12.28 -0.98
N VAL A 27 4.65 11.60 -2.01
CA VAL A 27 4.38 10.17 -1.99
C VAL A 27 5.36 9.46 -2.92
N ASN A 28 6.18 8.56 -2.36
CA ASN A 28 7.20 7.82 -3.08
C ASN A 28 6.94 6.31 -3.00
N TYR A 29 7.18 5.60 -4.09
CA TYR A 29 7.43 4.17 -4.03
C TYR A 29 8.90 3.91 -3.68
N VAL A 30 9.15 3.02 -2.72
CA VAL A 30 10.50 2.69 -2.27
C VAL A 30 10.73 1.17 -2.28
N THR A 31 11.89 0.73 -2.73
CA THR A 31 12.31 -0.68 -2.77
C THR A 31 13.17 -1.06 -1.57
N GLY A 32 12.93 -0.43 -0.42
CA GLY A 32 13.63 -0.67 0.83
C GLY A 32 13.19 0.33 1.90
N ASN A 33 13.43 0.00 3.15
CA ASN A 33 13.11 0.87 4.29
C ASN A 33 14.35 1.41 5.03
N GLY A 34 15.54 1.26 4.40
CA GLY A 34 16.83 1.67 4.96
C GLY A 34 17.49 0.61 5.85
N ASN A 35 16.78 -0.45 6.26
CA ASN A 35 17.34 -1.61 6.93
C ASN A 35 17.20 -2.83 6.02
N ALA A 36 18.31 -3.50 5.70
CA ALA A 36 18.30 -4.71 4.88
C ALA A 36 17.76 -5.88 5.74
N ASP A 37 16.47 -6.10 5.74
CA ASP A 37 15.90 -7.35 6.25
C ASP A 37 16.02 -8.41 5.15
N GLN A 38 16.86 -9.41 5.38
CA GLN A 38 17.10 -10.51 4.43
C GLN A 38 15.86 -11.39 4.22
N ASN A 39 14.83 -11.25 5.07
CA ASN A 39 13.57 -11.99 4.97
C ASN A 39 12.51 -11.26 4.13
N ILE A 40 12.78 -10.03 3.74
CA ILE A 40 11.85 -9.22 2.95
C ILE A 40 12.39 -9.01 1.54
N ILE A 41 11.55 -9.28 0.56
CA ILE A 41 11.80 -8.95 -0.85
C ILE A 41 10.86 -7.81 -1.21
N TYR A 42 11.44 -6.68 -1.62
CA TYR A 42 10.65 -5.56 -2.17
C TYR A 42 10.39 -5.79 -3.65
N TYR A 43 9.14 -5.52 -4.07
CA TYR A 43 8.77 -5.68 -5.48
C TYR A 43 9.58 -4.75 -6.38
N GLN A 44 10.12 -5.32 -7.42
CA GLN A 44 10.81 -4.60 -8.50
C GLN A 44 10.33 -5.20 -9.83
N PRO A 45 9.87 -4.39 -10.79
CA PRO A 45 9.49 -4.90 -12.09
C PRO A 45 10.60 -5.76 -12.73
N GLY A 46 10.23 -6.95 -13.21
CA GLY A 46 11.17 -7.89 -13.82
C GLY A 46 11.93 -8.79 -12.84
N ARG A 47 11.86 -8.55 -11.53
CA ARG A 47 12.41 -9.46 -10.52
C ARG A 47 11.36 -10.48 -10.11
N LEU A 48 11.53 -11.72 -10.55
CA LEU A 48 10.64 -12.82 -10.22
C LEU A 48 11.05 -13.50 -8.91
N LEU A 49 10.07 -14.11 -8.23
CA LEU A 49 10.29 -15.00 -7.11
C LEU A 49 10.90 -16.33 -7.59
N THR A 50 11.61 -16.99 -6.68
CA THR A 50 12.08 -18.36 -6.82
C THR A 50 11.66 -19.16 -5.60
N TRP A 51 11.66 -20.49 -5.70
CA TRP A 51 11.32 -21.32 -4.55
C TRP A 51 12.25 -21.14 -3.34
N ASP A 52 13.48 -20.70 -3.54
CA ASP A 52 14.41 -20.35 -2.45
C ASP A 52 13.94 -19.16 -1.62
N ASN A 53 12.94 -18.44 -2.09
CA ASN A 53 12.34 -17.34 -1.35
C ASN A 53 11.26 -17.79 -0.36
N PHE A 54 10.74 -19.03 -0.49
CA PHE A 54 9.68 -19.59 0.34
C PHE A 54 10.28 -20.44 1.46
N ILE A 55 10.70 -19.79 2.55
CA ILE A 55 11.43 -20.45 3.64
C ILE A 55 10.56 -20.66 4.89
N GLY A 56 9.28 -20.29 4.84
CA GLY A 56 8.32 -20.54 5.91
C GLY A 56 7.94 -22.00 6.03
N ASN A 57 7.33 -22.35 7.15
CA ASN A 57 6.79 -23.69 7.37
C ASN A 57 5.34 -23.74 6.92
N PRO A 58 4.92 -24.80 6.16
CA PRO A 58 3.53 -25.00 5.83
C PRO A 58 2.66 -25.11 7.08
N VAL A 59 1.50 -24.45 7.04
CA VAL A 59 0.53 -24.48 8.16
C VAL A 59 -0.28 -25.79 8.10
N GLU A 60 -0.34 -26.51 9.21
CA GLU A 60 -1.17 -27.72 9.32
C GLU A 60 -2.66 -27.35 9.20
N GLY A 61 -3.43 -28.22 8.53
CA GLY A 61 -4.86 -27.99 8.32
C GLY A 61 -5.21 -26.96 7.23
N ASN A 62 -4.22 -26.38 6.57
CA ASN A 62 -4.44 -25.54 5.39
C ASN A 62 -4.34 -26.40 4.12
N ASP A 63 -5.32 -26.32 3.22
CA ASP A 63 -5.37 -27.13 1.99
C ASP A 63 -4.51 -26.57 0.84
N ALA A 64 -3.94 -25.36 1.00
CA ALA A 64 -3.05 -24.78 0.02
C ALA A 64 -1.75 -25.60 -0.11
N VAL A 65 -1.22 -25.70 -1.32
CA VAL A 65 0.05 -26.38 -1.61
C VAL A 65 1.26 -25.44 -1.48
N ALA A 66 1.02 -24.13 -1.62
CA ALA A 66 1.96 -23.06 -1.36
C ALA A 66 1.20 -21.83 -0.85
N LEU A 67 1.90 -20.83 -0.32
CA LEU A 67 1.33 -19.58 0.15
C LEU A 67 2.34 -18.46 -0.02
N THR A 68 1.90 -17.39 -0.66
CA THR A 68 2.60 -16.12 -0.74
C THR A 68 2.08 -15.13 0.29
N ASN A 69 2.91 -14.72 1.21
CA ASN A 69 2.64 -13.59 2.09
C ASN A 69 3.24 -12.31 1.50
N ALA A 70 2.41 -11.53 0.83
CA ALA A 70 2.80 -10.27 0.20
C ALA A 70 1.77 -9.17 0.49
N GLY A 71 2.25 -7.93 0.52
CA GLY A 71 1.41 -6.78 0.79
C GLY A 71 2.17 -5.48 0.60
N PHE A 72 1.57 -4.39 1.08
CA PHE A 72 2.22 -3.08 1.05
C PHE A 72 2.40 -2.51 2.45
N GLY A 73 3.46 -1.73 2.59
CA GLY A 73 3.79 -1.03 3.82
C GLY A 73 3.92 0.47 3.57
N ILE A 74 3.78 1.23 4.66
CA ILE A 74 3.89 2.69 4.64
C ILE A 74 4.82 3.16 5.76
N LYS A 75 5.65 4.15 5.46
CA LYS A 75 6.46 4.87 6.45
C LYS A 75 6.25 6.36 6.26
N LEU A 76 5.85 7.02 7.33
CA LEU A 76 5.64 8.46 7.37
C LEU A 76 6.85 9.16 7.99
N ALA A 77 7.24 10.29 7.42
CA ALA A 77 8.22 11.19 8.00
C ALA A 77 7.79 12.64 7.78
N PHE A 78 8.05 13.48 8.78
CA PHE A 78 7.86 14.92 8.66
C PHE A 78 9.21 15.62 8.58
N ARG A 79 9.28 16.61 7.72
CA ARG A 79 10.36 17.57 7.72
C ARG A 79 9.80 18.99 7.57
N ARG A 80 10.53 19.95 8.12
CA ARG A 80 10.23 21.36 7.94
C ARG A 80 11.26 21.95 6.99
N VAL A 81 10.77 22.59 5.95
CA VAL A 81 11.60 23.34 4.99
C VAL A 81 11.07 24.75 5.00
N GLU A 82 11.86 25.68 5.57
CA GLU A 82 11.45 27.05 5.83
C GLU A 82 10.17 27.08 6.70
N ASN A 83 9.07 27.65 6.16
CA ASN A 83 7.78 27.74 6.83
C ASN A 83 6.77 26.69 6.33
N ILE A 84 7.21 25.69 5.55
CA ILE A 84 6.36 24.65 4.96
C ILE A 84 6.60 23.33 5.69
N SER A 85 5.55 22.75 6.23
CA SER A 85 5.59 21.36 6.71
C SER A 85 5.46 20.41 5.54
N GLN A 86 6.39 19.45 5.42
CA GLN A 86 6.37 18.42 4.40
C GLN A 86 6.13 17.08 5.03
N LEU A 87 5.09 16.38 4.55
CA LEU A 87 4.81 14.98 4.88
C LEU A 87 5.37 14.10 3.76
N LEU A 88 6.37 13.28 4.10
CA LEU A 88 6.90 12.27 3.22
C LEU A 88 6.19 10.94 3.53
N ILE A 89 5.60 10.35 2.49
CA ILE A 89 4.89 9.08 2.56
C ILE A 89 5.67 8.11 1.66
N ASN A 90 6.44 7.21 2.29
CA ASN A 90 7.17 6.18 1.59
C ASN A 90 6.36 4.89 1.63
N VAL A 91 5.95 4.41 0.47
CA VAL A 91 5.16 3.19 0.28
C VAL A 91 6.04 2.12 -0.35
N ASN A 92 5.92 0.89 0.11
CA ASN A 92 6.59 -0.26 -0.49
C ASN A 92 5.61 -1.41 -0.71
N CYS A 93 5.91 -2.26 -1.67
CA CYS A 93 5.32 -3.58 -1.81
C CYS A 93 6.37 -4.60 -1.40
N ASN A 94 6.01 -5.55 -0.54
CA ASN A 94 6.94 -6.50 0.01
C ASN A 94 6.35 -7.92 0.06
N PHE A 95 7.26 -8.89 0.04
CA PHE A 95 7.03 -10.31 0.19
C PHE A 95 7.82 -10.79 1.40
N SER A 96 7.16 -11.51 2.31
CA SER A 96 7.79 -12.08 3.49
C SER A 96 8.25 -13.52 3.20
N LYS A 97 9.55 -13.75 3.18
CA LYS A 97 10.13 -15.07 2.93
C LYS A 97 9.76 -16.07 4.03
N LYS A 98 9.77 -15.63 5.29
CA LYS A 98 9.48 -16.50 6.45
C LYS A 98 8.02 -16.86 6.59
N ASP A 99 7.13 -16.02 6.08
CA ASP A 99 5.69 -16.26 6.15
C ASP A 99 5.13 -16.85 4.85
N SER A 100 5.99 -17.05 3.84
CA SER A 100 5.68 -17.70 2.57
C SER A 100 6.30 -19.09 2.54
N TRP A 101 5.53 -20.06 2.08
CA TRP A 101 5.93 -21.45 2.14
C TRP A 101 5.39 -22.26 0.95
N VAL A 102 6.00 -23.42 0.72
CA VAL A 102 5.56 -24.44 -0.24
C VAL A 102 5.66 -25.82 0.40
N ARG A 103 4.65 -26.67 0.18
CA ARG A 103 4.69 -28.08 0.63
C ARG A 103 5.65 -28.87 -0.24
N LYS A 104 6.37 -29.78 0.40
CA LYS A 104 7.31 -30.69 -0.28
C LYS A 104 6.64 -31.38 -1.47
N GLY A 105 7.29 -31.35 -2.62
CA GLY A 105 6.80 -31.97 -3.86
C GLY A 105 5.90 -31.08 -4.73
N ASN A 106 5.55 -29.87 -4.27
CA ASN A 106 4.70 -28.93 -5.00
C ASN A 106 5.48 -27.75 -5.60
N ASN A 107 6.79 -27.77 -5.56
CA ASN A 107 7.68 -26.71 -6.06
C ASN A 107 7.84 -26.73 -7.58
N THR A 108 6.72 -26.72 -8.32
CA THR A 108 6.72 -26.68 -9.79
C THR A 108 6.76 -25.26 -10.33
N PRO A 109 7.23 -25.03 -11.57
CA PRO A 109 7.16 -23.70 -12.19
C PRO A 109 5.74 -23.16 -12.33
N TYR A 110 4.77 -24.04 -12.54
CA TYR A 110 3.36 -23.68 -12.66
C TYR A 110 2.80 -23.10 -11.36
N ILE A 111 3.04 -23.75 -10.21
CA ILE A 111 2.64 -23.27 -8.90
C ILE A 111 3.41 -22.00 -8.54
N LEU A 112 4.71 -21.92 -8.88
CA LEU A 112 5.48 -20.69 -8.66
C LEU A 112 4.90 -19.48 -9.41
N ASN A 113 4.40 -19.70 -10.65
CA ASN A 113 3.72 -18.66 -11.40
C ASN A 113 2.44 -18.19 -10.67
N HIS A 114 1.66 -19.11 -10.08
CA HIS A 114 0.50 -18.76 -9.27
C HIS A 114 0.91 -17.89 -8.08
N GLU A 115 1.91 -18.29 -7.34
CA GLU A 115 2.43 -17.53 -6.18
C GLU A 115 3.01 -16.16 -6.59
N GLN A 116 3.65 -16.08 -7.76
CA GLN A 116 4.12 -14.80 -8.31
C GLN A 116 2.94 -13.85 -8.58
N LYS A 117 1.80 -14.35 -9.05
CA LYS A 117 0.62 -13.50 -9.30
C LYS A 117 0.05 -12.90 -8.03
N HIS A 118 0.10 -13.59 -6.90
CA HIS A 118 -0.22 -12.99 -5.59
C HIS A 118 0.66 -11.77 -5.30
N PHE A 119 1.96 -11.85 -5.58
CA PHE A 119 2.87 -10.72 -5.39
C PHE A 119 2.63 -9.59 -6.41
N ASP A 120 2.31 -9.94 -7.66
CA ASP A 120 1.93 -8.98 -8.70
C ASP A 120 0.64 -8.23 -8.34
N ILE A 121 -0.38 -8.92 -7.81
CA ILE A 121 -1.63 -8.32 -7.31
C ILE A 121 -1.34 -7.36 -6.15
N ALA A 122 -0.48 -7.75 -5.20
CA ALA A 122 -0.08 -6.85 -4.11
C ALA A 122 0.58 -5.57 -4.64
N TYR A 123 1.39 -5.67 -5.69
CA TYR A 123 2.03 -4.50 -6.29
C TYR A 123 1.03 -3.61 -7.04
N ILE A 124 0.07 -4.18 -7.78
CA ILE A 124 -1.02 -3.41 -8.40
C ILE A 124 -1.73 -2.56 -7.36
N HIS A 125 -2.14 -3.17 -6.24
CA HIS A 125 -2.84 -2.46 -5.18
C HIS A 125 -1.94 -1.47 -4.43
N THR A 126 -0.64 -1.72 -4.36
CA THR A 126 0.34 -0.73 -3.87
C THR A 126 0.34 0.53 -4.75
N LEU A 127 0.34 0.37 -6.07
CA LEU A 127 0.31 1.52 -6.99
C LEU A 127 -1.04 2.25 -6.97
N LEU A 128 -2.16 1.53 -6.84
CA LEU A 128 -3.49 2.13 -6.64
C LEU A 128 -3.55 2.92 -5.33
N PHE A 129 -2.99 2.38 -4.25
CA PHE A 129 -2.87 3.06 -2.97
C PHE A 129 -2.07 4.37 -3.10
N ILE A 130 -0.93 4.35 -3.80
CA ILE A 130 -0.13 5.54 -4.10
C ILE A 130 -0.94 6.57 -4.90
N GLN A 131 -1.72 6.14 -5.89
CA GLN A 131 -2.57 7.05 -6.68
C GLN A 131 -3.65 7.70 -5.81
N LYS A 132 -4.33 6.94 -4.94
CA LYS A 132 -5.31 7.48 -3.98
C LYS A 132 -4.66 8.49 -3.04
N LEU A 133 -3.47 8.20 -2.50
CA LEU A 133 -2.73 9.13 -1.63
C LEU A 133 -2.34 10.43 -2.34
N LYS A 134 -1.90 10.35 -3.60
CA LYS A 134 -1.56 11.54 -4.40
C LYS A 134 -2.77 12.42 -4.74
N ALA A 135 -3.95 11.81 -4.87
CA ALA A 135 -5.19 12.52 -5.14
C ALA A 135 -5.85 13.11 -3.88
N ALA A 136 -5.46 12.65 -2.69
CA ALA A 136 -6.06 13.07 -1.44
C ALA A 136 -5.64 14.48 -1.02
N THR A 137 -6.58 15.23 -0.43
CA THR A 137 -6.28 16.51 0.20
C THR A 137 -5.89 16.29 1.65
N LEU A 138 -4.60 16.36 1.94
CA LEU A 138 -4.03 16.15 3.26
C LEU A 138 -3.68 17.49 3.92
N THR A 139 -4.04 17.62 5.20
CA THR A 139 -3.74 18.76 6.06
C THR A 139 -3.12 18.29 7.37
N ASN A 140 -2.56 19.22 8.15
CA ASN A 140 -2.02 18.88 9.48
C ASN A 140 -3.08 18.28 10.43
N GLY A 141 -4.36 18.59 10.22
CA GLY A 141 -5.46 18.11 11.06
C GLY A 141 -6.10 16.79 10.62
N ASN A 142 -5.89 16.35 9.34
CA ASN A 142 -6.62 15.19 8.83
C ASN A 142 -5.73 14.08 8.24
N TYR A 143 -4.43 14.32 8.02
CA TYR A 143 -3.58 13.38 7.25
C TYR A 143 -3.61 11.96 7.80
N ALA A 144 -3.58 11.79 9.12
CA ALA A 144 -3.53 10.46 9.74
C ALA A 144 -4.81 9.66 9.44
N ALA A 145 -5.98 10.25 9.70
CA ALA A 145 -7.26 9.60 9.47
C ALA A 145 -7.52 9.32 7.98
N VAL A 146 -7.17 10.26 7.09
CA VAL A 146 -7.34 10.08 5.64
C VAL A 146 -6.42 8.99 5.11
N ILE A 147 -5.14 8.96 5.54
CA ILE A 147 -4.21 7.90 5.15
C ILE A 147 -4.67 6.54 5.64
N GLU A 148 -5.13 6.43 6.90
CA GLU A 148 -5.67 5.19 7.46
C GLU A 148 -6.88 4.68 6.67
N THR A 149 -7.82 5.57 6.34
CA THR A 149 -8.98 5.22 5.53
C THR A 149 -8.56 4.66 4.17
N ILE A 150 -7.67 5.38 3.45
CA ILE A 150 -7.19 4.95 2.13
C ILE A 150 -6.41 3.64 2.22
N TYR A 151 -5.62 3.44 3.29
CA TYR A 151 -4.89 2.20 3.54
C TYR A 151 -5.85 1.01 3.73
N ASN A 152 -6.85 1.16 4.57
CA ASN A 152 -7.82 0.10 4.85
C ASN A 152 -8.66 -0.26 3.62
N GLU A 153 -9.07 0.73 2.83
CA GLU A 153 -9.73 0.50 1.54
C GLU A 153 -8.84 -0.29 0.59
N ALA A 154 -7.59 0.14 0.39
CA ALA A 154 -6.65 -0.52 -0.51
C ALA A 154 -6.31 -1.96 -0.05
N ALA A 155 -6.17 -2.19 1.26
CA ALA A 155 -5.95 -3.52 1.82
C ALA A 155 -7.16 -4.43 1.61
N THR A 156 -8.37 -3.91 1.78
CA THR A 156 -9.62 -4.65 1.53
C THR A 156 -9.77 -5.01 0.05
N GLU A 157 -9.53 -4.07 -0.86
CA GLU A 157 -9.58 -4.30 -2.30
C GLU A 157 -8.53 -5.34 -2.73
N MET A 158 -7.30 -5.26 -2.19
CA MET A 158 -6.26 -6.25 -2.44
C MET A 158 -6.68 -7.64 -1.97
N GLY A 159 -7.16 -7.76 -0.73
CA GLY A 159 -7.64 -9.03 -0.18
C GLY A 159 -8.78 -9.63 -0.99
N ALA A 160 -9.72 -8.81 -1.45
CA ALA A 160 -10.81 -9.26 -2.30
C ALA A 160 -10.30 -9.83 -3.64
N MET A 161 -9.34 -9.17 -4.30
CA MET A 161 -8.76 -9.66 -5.55
C MET A 161 -7.93 -10.94 -5.36
N GLN A 162 -7.17 -11.05 -4.25
CA GLN A 162 -6.43 -12.25 -3.88
C GLN A 162 -7.37 -13.45 -3.70
N ASN A 163 -8.43 -13.25 -2.90
CA ASN A 163 -9.44 -14.29 -2.65
C ASN A 163 -10.18 -14.71 -3.93
N GLN A 164 -10.51 -13.74 -4.80
CA GLN A 164 -11.13 -14.03 -6.10
C GLN A 164 -10.20 -14.85 -6.99
N TYR A 165 -8.91 -14.49 -7.03
CA TYR A 165 -7.90 -15.22 -7.78
C TYR A 165 -7.79 -16.67 -7.35
N ASP A 166 -7.67 -16.92 -6.04
CA ASP A 166 -7.61 -18.26 -5.47
C ASP A 166 -8.88 -19.06 -5.76
N ALA A 167 -10.04 -18.45 -5.56
CA ALA A 167 -11.32 -19.11 -5.78
C ALA A 167 -11.52 -19.50 -7.25
N GLU A 168 -11.27 -18.59 -8.18
CA GLU A 168 -11.47 -18.82 -9.62
C GLU A 168 -10.46 -19.82 -10.20
N THR A 169 -9.20 -19.79 -9.73
CA THR A 169 -8.17 -20.75 -10.14
C THR A 169 -8.21 -22.06 -9.34
N SER A 170 -9.11 -22.16 -8.34
CA SER A 170 -9.14 -23.26 -7.38
C SER A 170 -7.77 -23.53 -6.74
N ASN A 171 -7.10 -22.45 -6.28
CA ASN A 171 -5.74 -22.48 -5.75
C ASN A 171 -4.78 -23.21 -6.72
N SER A 172 -4.63 -22.70 -7.91
CA SER A 172 -3.79 -23.23 -9.01
C SER A 172 -4.21 -24.58 -9.63
N ARG A 173 -5.39 -25.11 -9.31
CA ARG A 173 -5.82 -26.41 -9.86
C ARG A 173 -6.47 -26.30 -11.23
N LEU A 174 -6.97 -25.15 -11.65
CA LEU A 174 -7.66 -24.89 -12.91
C LEU A 174 -6.73 -24.14 -13.88
N ALA A 175 -6.08 -24.88 -14.78
CA ALA A 175 -5.05 -24.33 -15.65
C ALA A 175 -5.57 -23.28 -16.65
N GLU A 176 -6.77 -23.44 -17.16
CA GLU A 176 -7.40 -22.50 -18.09
C GLU A 176 -7.69 -21.17 -17.39
N GLU A 177 -8.27 -21.21 -16.18
CA GLU A 177 -8.55 -20.04 -15.37
C GLU A 177 -7.25 -19.32 -14.95
N GLN A 178 -6.20 -20.10 -14.63
CA GLN A 178 -4.89 -19.55 -14.34
C GLN A 178 -4.34 -18.72 -15.53
N GLN A 179 -4.48 -19.19 -16.77
CA GLN A 179 -4.04 -18.46 -17.95
C GLN A 179 -4.83 -17.15 -18.14
N LEU A 180 -6.13 -17.17 -17.89
CA LEU A 180 -6.96 -15.96 -17.96
C LEU A 180 -6.51 -14.92 -16.91
N TRP A 181 -6.23 -15.37 -15.69
CA TRP A 181 -5.72 -14.51 -14.63
C TRP A 181 -4.30 -14.02 -14.90
N ASP A 182 -3.42 -14.86 -15.47
CA ASP A 182 -2.08 -14.45 -15.87
C ASP A 182 -2.13 -13.25 -16.84
N LYS A 183 -3.03 -13.33 -17.82
CA LYS A 183 -3.26 -12.24 -18.76
C LYS A 183 -3.84 -11.01 -18.06
N LYS A 184 -4.90 -11.17 -17.25
CA LYS A 184 -5.59 -10.09 -16.54
C LYS A 184 -4.61 -9.30 -15.65
N VAL A 185 -3.81 -10.00 -14.85
CA VAL A 185 -2.85 -9.37 -13.94
C VAL A 185 -1.74 -8.67 -14.72
N SER A 186 -1.22 -9.30 -15.77
CA SER A 186 -0.19 -8.70 -16.63
C SER A 186 -0.68 -7.42 -17.33
N ASP A 187 -1.88 -7.44 -17.88
CA ASP A 187 -2.49 -6.27 -18.53
C ASP A 187 -2.70 -5.12 -17.52
N GLN A 188 -3.17 -5.43 -16.32
CA GLN A 188 -3.34 -4.44 -15.26
C GLN A 188 -2.02 -3.82 -14.81
N LEU A 189 -0.95 -4.63 -14.67
CA LEU A 189 0.39 -4.13 -14.36
C LEU A 189 0.87 -3.14 -15.42
N VAL A 190 0.77 -3.50 -16.69
CA VAL A 190 1.18 -2.63 -17.80
C VAL A 190 0.37 -1.32 -17.79
N LEU A 191 -0.93 -1.40 -17.53
CA LEU A 191 -1.81 -0.22 -17.51
C LEU A 191 -1.50 0.73 -16.36
N ILE A 192 -1.27 0.19 -15.16
CA ILE A 192 -1.05 1.02 -13.98
C ILE A 192 0.35 1.62 -13.95
N MET A 193 1.35 0.94 -14.49
CA MET A 193 2.73 1.43 -14.58
C MET A 193 2.95 2.54 -15.61
N LYS A 194 2.00 2.73 -16.55
CA LYS A 194 2.03 3.83 -17.54
C LYS A 194 1.47 5.14 -17.01
N LYS A 195 0.84 5.16 -15.86
CA LYS A 195 0.25 6.32 -15.20
C LYS A 195 1.20 6.97 -14.20
#